data_5ce726df7c448f00fd89535ad8607c14
#
_entry.id   5ce726df7c448f00fd89535ad8607c14
#
_cell.length_a   1.000
_cell.length_b   1.000
_cell.length_c   1.000
_cell.angle_alpha   90.00
_cell.angle_beta   90.00
_cell.angle_gamma   90.00
#
_symmetry.space_group_name_H-M   'P 1'
#
loop_
_entity.id
_entity.type
_entity.pdbx_description
1 polymer ?
#
loop_
_entity_poly.entity_id
_entity_poly.type
_entity_poly.pdbx_seq_one_letter_code
_entity_poly.pdbx_strand_id
1 'polypeptide(L)'
;MAERSELHPRNKHNGQYDFSLLTENCPSLKKFVQLNPYGKQTINFFNPQAVKALNKALLVTHYDIRYWDIPKNYLCPPIPGRADYIHYIADLIDPEGVNMMVKEECDDQPRRQCRCLDIGVGANCIYPIIGHVEYGWTFVGSDIDPLSIENARKIVTCNPVLAHKIDLRLQKDNRKIFDGIIAPDEYFDVTICNPPFHSSREEAEDGTLRKLSSLKGETVKKAKLNFGGNANELWCEGGELRFLLNMISES
;
A
#
# COMPACT_ATOMS: atom_id res chain seq x y z
N MET A 1 -22.68 17.08 -9.29
CA MET A 1 -21.89 16.44 -8.21
C MET A 1 -21.31 15.19 -8.84
N ALA A 2 -19.99 15.06 -8.96
CA ALA A 2 -19.39 13.83 -9.46
C ALA A 2 -19.76 12.71 -8.46
N GLU A 3 -20.34 11.64 -8.97
CA GLU A 3 -20.52 10.41 -8.22
C GLU A 3 -19.16 9.99 -7.67
N ARG A 4 -19.02 9.89 -6.35
CA ARG A 4 -17.86 9.23 -5.76
C ARG A 4 -17.94 7.79 -6.23
N SER A 5 -16.95 7.31 -6.96
CA SER A 5 -16.80 5.87 -7.21
C SER A 5 -16.82 5.19 -5.84
N GLU A 6 -17.78 4.33 -5.63
CA GLU A 6 -17.84 3.51 -4.43
C GLU A 6 -16.63 2.58 -4.44
N LEU A 7 -15.99 2.41 -3.28
CA LEU A 7 -14.94 1.43 -3.13
C LEU A 7 -15.54 0.02 -3.25
N HIS A 8 -14.69 -0.97 -3.46
CA HIS A 8 -15.10 -2.37 -3.51
C HIS A 8 -16.03 -2.73 -2.31
N PRO A 9 -17.11 -3.52 -2.51
CA PRO A 9 -18.07 -3.85 -1.44
C PRO A 9 -17.44 -4.41 -0.16
N ARG A 10 -16.36 -5.21 -0.28
CA ARG A 10 -15.63 -5.75 0.88
C ARG A 10 -14.67 -4.77 1.54
N ASN A 11 -14.49 -3.58 0.96
CA ASN A 11 -13.55 -2.62 1.51
C ASN A 11 -14.05 -2.04 2.84
N LYS A 12 -13.32 -2.28 3.92
CA LYS A 12 -13.64 -1.80 5.28
C LYS A 12 -13.64 -0.28 5.41
N HIS A 13 -13.15 0.43 4.40
CA HIS A 13 -13.04 1.89 4.38
C HIS A 13 -14.15 2.59 3.60
N ASN A 14 -15.22 1.86 3.26
CA ASN A 14 -16.42 2.45 2.70
C ASN A 14 -17.06 3.42 3.69
N GLY A 15 -17.50 4.59 3.19
CA GLY A 15 -18.18 5.58 4.01
C GLY A 15 -17.26 6.60 4.68
N GLN A 16 -17.67 7.11 5.85
CA GLN A 16 -16.94 8.10 6.62
C GLN A 16 -16.10 7.44 7.71
N TYR A 17 -14.92 8.00 7.98
CA TYR A 17 -14.06 7.51 9.07
C TYR A 17 -14.74 7.74 10.44
N ASP A 18 -14.78 6.71 11.26
CA ASP A 18 -15.12 6.83 12.67
C ASP A 18 -13.90 7.28 13.47
N PHE A 19 -13.74 8.60 13.59
CA PHE A 19 -12.60 9.17 14.32
C PHE A 19 -12.64 8.86 15.82
N SER A 20 -13.81 8.55 16.39
CA SER A 20 -13.91 8.15 17.80
C SER A 20 -13.23 6.80 18.00
N LEU A 21 -13.62 5.81 17.21
CA LEU A 21 -13.00 4.48 17.23
C LEU A 21 -11.51 4.53 16.88
N LEU A 22 -11.14 5.29 15.83
CA LEU A 22 -9.75 5.42 15.39
C LEU A 22 -8.84 6.05 16.46
N THR A 23 -9.34 7.06 17.19
CA THR A 23 -8.56 7.71 18.25
C THR A 23 -8.53 6.91 19.56
N GLU A 24 -9.51 6.05 19.80
CA GLU A 24 -9.50 5.09 20.90
C GLU A 24 -8.41 4.03 20.67
N ASN A 25 -8.37 3.41 19.48
CA ASN A 25 -7.39 2.38 19.15
C ASN A 25 -5.99 2.94 18.87
N CYS A 26 -5.90 4.19 18.40
CA CYS A 26 -4.63 4.86 18.10
C CYS A 26 -4.61 6.30 18.66
N PRO A 27 -4.33 6.48 19.97
CA PRO A 27 -4.38 7.79 20.64
C PRO A 27 -3.49 8.87 20.01
N SER A 28 -2.42 8.47 19.32
CA SER A 28 -1.52 9.41 18.61
C SER A 28 -2.20 10.17 17.47
N LEU A 29 -3.34 9.70 16.96
CA LEU A 29 -4.14 10.40 15.96
C LEU A 29 -4.87 11.61 16.55
N LYS A 30 -5.24 11.58 17.84
CA LYS A 30 -6.10 12.57 18.49
C LYS A 30 -5.64 14.02 18.28
N LYS A 31 -4.34 14.26 18.33
CA LYS A 31 -3.76 15.62 18.15
C LYS A 31 -3.93 16.20 16.73
N PHE A 32 -4.31 15.38 15.77
CA PHE A 32 -4.52 15.80 14.37
C PHE A 32 -5.99 15.91 13.99
N VAL A 33 -6.90 15.39 14.83
CA VAL A 33 -8.34 15.45 14.57
C VAL A 33 -8.84 16.87 14.85
N GLN A 34 -9.62 17.38 13.90
CA GLN A 34 -10.23 18.70 13.97
C GLN A 34 -11.66 18.64 13.41
N LEU A 35 -12.46 19.67 13.65
CA LEU A 35 -13.77 19.80 13.03
C LEU A 35 -13.64 20.54 11.69
N ASN A 36 -14.34 20.04 10.69
CA ASN A 36 -14.51 20.76 9.42
C ASN A 36 -15.59 21.85 9.57
N PRO A 37 -15.79 22.74 8.56
CA PRO A 37 -16.82 23.79 8.60
C PRO A 37 -18.26 23.27 8.80
N TYR A 38 -18.49 21.98 8.59
CA TYR A 38 -19.80 21.33 8.76
C TYR A 38 -19.94 20.62 10.12
N GLY A 39 -19.00 20.85 11.06
CA GLY A 39 -19.01 20.24 12.39
C GLY A 39 -18.64 18.76 12.43
N LYS A 40 -18.15 18.17 11.32
CA LYS A 40 -17.71 16.76 11.27
C LYS A 40 -16.22 16.63 11.57
N GLN A 41 -15.87 15.58 12.28
CA GLN A 41 -14.46 15.25 12.55
C GLN A 41 -13.72 14.92 11.25
N THR A 42 -12.51 15.42 11.14
CA THR A 42 -11.61 15.25 10.00
C THR A 42 -10.16 15.48 10.43
N ILE A 43 -9.21 15.30 9.50
CA ILE A 43 -7.82 15.74 9.67
C ILE A 43 -7.47 16.77 8.60
N ASN A 44 -6.36 17.46 8.77
CA ASN A 44 -5.76 18.22 7.69
C ASN A 44 -5.00 17.29 6.73
N PHE A 45 -5.60 16.90 5.62
CA PHE A 45 -4.98 16.05 4.59
C PHE A 45 -3.77 16.69 3.88
N PHE A 46 -3.52 17.98 4.07
CA PHE A 46 -2.30 18.63 3.61
C PHE A 46 -1.14 18.50 4.60
N ASN A 47 -1.38 17.93 5.77
CA ASN A 47 -0.33 17.64 6.75
C ASN A 47 0.13 16.18 6.63
N PRO A 48 1.37 15.91 6.15
CA PRO A 48 1.87 14.54 5.98
C PRO A 48 1.88 13.72 7.28
N GLN A 49 2.11 14.38 8.42
CA GLN A 49 2.09 13.70 9.72
C GLN A 49 0.67 13.30 10.14
N ALA A 50 -0.33 14.11 9.80
CA ALA A 50 -1.73 13.78 10.06
C ALA A 50 -2.19 12.61 9.20
N VAL A 51 -1.83 12.60 7.90
CA VAL A 51 -2.12 11.48 6.99
C VAL A 51 -1.44 10.19 7.44
N LYS A 52 -0.16 10.25 7.82
CA LYS A 52 0.56 9.10 8.37
C LYS A 52 -0.08 8.57 9.66
N ALA A 53 -0.51 9.46 10.56
CA ALA A 53 -1.19 9.09 11.79
C ALA A 53 -2.57 8.45 11.52
N LEU A 54 -3.33 8.97 10.54
CA LEU A 54 -4.59 8.37 10.09
C LEU A 54 -4.36 6.96 9.52
N ASN A 55 -3.40 6.80 8.62
CA ASN A 55 -3.08 5.49 8.04
C ASN A 55 -2.68 4.48 9.11
N LYS A 56 -1.84 4.89 10.08
CA LYS A 56 -1.51 4.04 11.22
C LYS A 56 -2.76 3.64 12.01
N ALA A 57 -3.65 4.59 12.28
CA ALA A 57 -4.89 4.30 13.01
C ALA A 57 -5.81 3.33 12.25
N LEU A 58 -5.91 3.47 10.92
CA LEU A 58 -6.66 2.54 10.07
C LEU A 58 -6.07 1.12 10.14
N LEU A 59 -4.74 0.98 10.07
CA LEU A 59 -4.07 -0.31 10.15
C LEU A 59 -4.22 -0.96 11.52
N VAL A 60 -4.09 -0.19 12.59
CA VAL A 60 -4.31 -0.67 13.97
C VAL A 60 -5.74 -1.13 14.16
N THR A 61 -6.72 -0.34 13.70
CA THR A 61 -8.13 -0.59 13.97
C THR A 61 -8.71 -1.73 13.12
N HIS A 62 -8.29 -1.87 11.87
CA HIS A 62 -8.96 -2.76 10.91
C HIS A 62 -8.13 -3.97 10.51
N TYR A 63 -6.81 -3.97 10.77
CA TYR A 63 -5.89 -5.03 10.30
C TYR A 63 -5.03 -5.64 11.42
N ASP A 64 -5.33 -5.38 12.68
CA ASP A 64 -4.57 -5.88 13.87
C ASP A 64 -3.05 -5.57 13.80
N ILE A 65 -2.69 -4.44 13.23
CA ILE A 65 -1.30 -4.01 13.11
C ILE A 65 -0.89 -3.21 14.34
N ARG A 66 -0.04 -3.77 15.17
CA ARG A 66 0.44 -3.13 16.42
C ARG A 66 1.51 -2.07 16.16
N TYR A 67 2.35 -2.29 15.17
CA TYR A 67 3.43 -1.40 14.78
C TYR A 67 3.40 -1.12 13.27
N TRP A 68 3.30 0.14 12.93
CA TRP A 68 3.50 0.61 11.55
C TRP A 68 4.08 2.02 11.58
N ASP A 69 5.15 2.21 10.85
CA ASP A 69 5.79 3.50 10.64
C ASP A 69 6.51 3.49 9.29
N ILE A 70 6.70 4.65 8.71
CA ILE A 70 7.48 4.84 7.48
C ILE A 70 8.55 5.91 7.70
N PRO A 71 9.74 5.75 7.13
CA PRO A 71 10.79 6.73 7.24
C PRO A 71 10.35 8.08 6.64
N LYS A 72 11.07 9.13 7.00
CA LYS A 72 10.79 10.47 6.46
C LYS A 72 11.06 10.48 4.95
N ASN A 73 10.17 11.13 4.20
CA ASN A 73 10.19 11.28 2.74
C ASN A 73 9.88 9.99 1.95
N TYR A 74 9.48 8.90 2.60
CA TYR A 74 8.92 7.74 1.90
C TYR A 74 7.44 7.91 1.63
N LEU A 75 6.94 7.19 0.62
CA LEU A 75 5.55 7.27 0.20
C LEU A 75 4.60 6.80 1.31
N CYS A 76 3.66 7.67 1.65
CA CYS A 76 2.57 7.33 2.56
C CYS A 76 1.36 6.86 1.73
N PRO A 77 1.04 5.56 1.71
CA PRO A 77 0.01 5.01 0.82
C PRO A 77 -1.39 5.42 1.27
N PRO A 78 -2.31 5.72 0.33
CA PRO A 78 -3.74 5.87 0.68
C PRO A 78 -4.35 4.50 0.96
N ILE A 79 -4.51 4.13 2.25
CA ILE A 79 -4.97 2.81 2.68
C ILE A 79 -6.27 2.35 1.98
N PRO A 80 -7.33 3.19 1.87
CA PRO A 80 -8.57 2.75 1.22
C PRO A 80 -8.37 2.30 -0.22
N GLY A 81 -7.63 3.06 -1.03
CA GLY A 81 -7.36 2.69 -2.43
C GLY A 81 -6.44 1.48 -2.56
N ARG A 82 -5.54 1.23 -1.59
CA ARG A 82 -4.69 0.04 -1.58
C ARG A 82 -5.48 -1.21 -1.19
N ALA A 83 -6.42 -1.09 -0.25
CA ALA A 83 -7.35 -2.15 0.08
C ALA A 83 -8.26 -2.48 -1.11
N ASP A 84 -8.74 -1.46 -1.79
CA ASP A 84 -9.56 -1.60 -2.99
C ASP A 84 -8.86 -2.45 -4.06
N TYR A 85 -7.61 -2.13 -4.35
CA TYR A 85 -6.79 -2.89 -5.31
C TYR A 85 -6.66 -4.36 -4.91
N ILE A 86 -6.38 -4.67 -3.64
CA ILE A 86 -6.28 -6.05 -3.15
C ILE A 86 -7.60 -6.80 -3.28
N HIS A 87 -8.75 -6.15 -3.00
CA HIS A 87 -10.05 -6.78 -3.16
C HIS A 87 -10.36 -7.13 -4.62
N TYR A 88 -10.03 -6.25 -5.58
CA TYR A 88 -10.19 -6.55 -7.01
C TYR A 88 -9.24 -7.64 -7.50
N ILE A 89 -8.01 -7.68 -7.01
CA ILE A 89 -7.09 -8.80 -7.29
C ILE A 89 -7.66 -10.11 -6.74
N ALA A 90 -8.26 -10.07 -5.56
CA ALA A 90 -8.89 -11.22 -4.96
C ALA A 90 -10.03 -11.76 -5.84
N ASP A 91 -10.91 -10.90 -6.36
CA ASP A 91 -11.97 -11.31 -7.29
C ASP A 91 -11.43 -11.87 -8.61
N LEU A 92 -10.28 -11.36 -9.07
CA LEU A 92 -9.63 -11.85 -10.27
C LEU A 92 -9.06 -13.27 -10.09
N ILE A 93 -8.50 -13.56 -8.90
CA ILE A 93 -7.91 -14.86 -8.59
C ILE A 93 -8.98 -15.91 -8.30
N ASP A 94 -10.06 -15.51 -7.64
CA ASP A 94 -11.14 -16.39 -7.21
C ASP A 94 -12.51 -15.75 -7.50
N PRO A 95 -12.92 -15.74 -8.79
CA PRO A 95 -14.15 -15.08 -9.21
C PRO A 95 -15.42 -15.64 -8.55
N GLU A 96 -15.39 -16.91 -8.13
CA GLU A 96 -16.53 -17.58 -7.50
C GLU A 96 -16.53 -17.43 -5.98
N GLY A 97 -15.46 -16.89 -5.39
CA GLY A 97 -15.33 -16.72 -3.94
C GLY A 97 -15.23 -18.02 -3.14
N VAL A 98 -15.01 -19.14 -3.81
CA VAL A 98 -15.02 -20.49 -3.21
C VAL A 98 -13.80 -20.71 -2.31
N ASN A 99 -12.64 -20.16 -2.69
CA ASN A 99 -11.38 -20.38 -1.98
C ASN A 99 -11.06 -19.30 -0.93
N MET A 100 -11.81 -18.19 -0.94
CA MET A 100 -11.53 -17.03 -0.08
C MET A 100 -12.28 -17.03 1.26
N MET A 101 -13.28 -17.86 1.45
CA MET A 101 -13.99 -17.94 2.72
C MET A 101 -13.16 -18.73 3.75
N VAL A 102 -12.30 -18.04 4.48
CA VAL A 102 -11.45 -18.57 5.56
C VAL A 102 -12.25 -18.76 6.85
N LYS A 103 -13.54 -18.99 6.81
CA LYS A 103 -14.33 -19.26 8.03
C LYS A 103 -15.51 -20.20 7.76
N GLU A 104 -15.20 -21.48 7.60
CA GLU A 104 -16.09 -22.52 8.13
C GLU A 104 -15.27 -23.78 8.43
N GLU A 105 -15.37 -24.25 9.67
CA GLU A 105 -14.57 -25.34 10.28
C GLU A 105 -14.90 -26.75 9.76
N CYS A 106 -15.46 -26.89 8.57
CA CYS A 106 -16.05 -28.15 8.11
C CYS A 106 -15.48 -28.76 6.83
N ASP A 107 -14.35 -28.29 6.33
CA ASP A 107 -13.78 -28.87 5.10
C ASP A 107 -12.35 -29.39 5.34
N ASP A 108 -12.18 -30.71 5.37
CA ASP A 108 -10.91 -31.43 5.57
C ASP A 108 -9.93 -31.32 4.37
N GLN A 109 -10.26 -30.50 3.36
CA GLN A 109 -9.36 -30.27 2.22
C GLN A 109 -8.40 -29.11 2.53
N PRO A 110 -7.07 -29.33 2.46
CA PRO A 110 -6.10 -28.24 2.60
C PRO A 110 -6.29 -27.25 1.44
N ARG A 111 -6.91 -26.12 1.72
CA ARG A 111 -7.08 -25.05 0.71
C ARG A 111 -5.70 -24.53 0.32
N ARG A 112 -5.43 -24.45 -0.98
CA ARG A 112 -4.19 -23.91 -1.51
C ARG A 112 -4.11 -22.43 -1.12
N GLN A 113 -3.12 -22.10 -0.28
CA GLN A 113 -2.86 -20.73 0.11
C GLN A 113 -2.29 -19.96 -1.08
N CYS A 114 -2.91 -18.83 -1.45
CA CYS A 114 -2.42 -17.96 -2.53
C CYS A 114 -1.06 -17.38 -2.13
N ARG A 115 -0.10 -17.49 -3.04
CA ARG A 115 1.24 -16.95 -2.90
C ARG A 115 1.45 -15.80 -3.88
N CYS A 116 1.70 -14.61 -3.34
CA CYS A 116 1.81 -13.38 -4.11
C CYS A 116 3.26 -12.88 -4.17
N LEU A 117 3.63 -12.29 -5.30
CA LEU A 117 4.87 -11.54 -5.46
C LEU A 117 4.53 -10.05 -5.54
N ASP A 118 5.05 -9.24 -4.60
CA ASP A 118 4.89 -7.78 -4.59
C ASP A 118 6.19 -7.11 -5.03
N ILE A 119 6.18 -6.54 -6.24
CA ILE A 119 7.32 -5.83 -6.82
C ILE A 119 7.26 -4.36 -6.44
N GLY A 120 8.29 -3.88 -5.75
CA GLY A 120 8.30 -2.54 -5.17
C GLY A 120 7.44 -2.49 -3.91
N VAL A 121 7.65 -3.43 -2.97
CA VAL A 121 6.90 -3.55 -1.71
C VAL A 121 6.93 -2.26 -0.87
N GLY A 122 7.94 -1.43 -1.07
CA GLY A 122 8.14 -0.16 -0.39
C GLY A 122 8.39 -0.28 1.11
N ALA A 123 8.73 0.84 1.71
CA ALA A 123 8.94 0.92 3.15
C ALA A 123 7.65 0.72 3.97
N ASN A 124 6.50 0.80 3.35
CA ASN A 124 5.19 0.73 3.99
C ASN A 124 4.60 -0.68 4.07
N CYS A 125 5.02 -1.62 3.22
CA CYS A 125 4.61 -3.03 3.20
C CYS A 125 3.07 -3.21 3.10
N ILE A 126 2.36 -2.32 2.40
CA ILE A 126 0.90 -2.19 2.53
C ILE A 126 0.13 -3.33 1.87
N TYR A 127 0.54 -3.77 0.68
CA TYR A 127 -0.14 -4.86 -0.01
C TYR A 127 -0.01 -6.19 0.72
N PRO A 128 1.18 -6.58 1.20
CA PRO A 128 1.32 -7.77 2.04
C PRO A 128 0.49 -7.72 3.33
N ILE A 129 0.43 -6.57 4.00
CA ILE A 129 -0.39 -6.39 5.20
C ILE A 129 -1.86 -6.67 4.88
N ILE A 130 -2.42 -5.97 3.89
CA ILE A 130 -3.84 -6.06 3.56
C ILE A 130 -4.16 -7.45 3.01
N GLY A 131 -3.40 -7.95 2.05
CA GLY A 131 -3.64 -9.24 1.41
C GLY A 131 -3.54 -10.40 2.40
N HIS A 132 -2.62 -10.34 3.37
CA HIS A 132 -2.54 -11.36 4.39
C HIS A 132 -3.72 -11.30 5.37
N VAL A 133 -4.04 -10.11 5.89
CA VAL A 133 -5.09 -9.99 6.92
C VAL A 133 -6.48 -10.24 6.35
N GLU A 134 -6.75 -9.83 5.10
CA GLU A 134 -8.07 -10.03 4.48
C GLU A 134 -8.26 -11.45 3.92
N TYR A 135 -7.19 -12.05 3.36
CA TYR A 135 -7.30 -13.27 2.56
C TYR A 135 -6.35 -14.40 2.98
N GLY A 136 -5.54 -14.21 3.99
CA GLY A 136 -4.56 -15.20 4.44
C GLY A 136 -3.42 -15.46 3.44
N TRP A 137 -3.24 -14.60 2.44
CA TRP A 137 -2.19 -14.77 1.42
C TRP A 137 -0.79 -14.72 2.03
N THR A 138 0.15 -15.41 1.40
CA THR A 138 1.58 -15.27 1.69
C THR A 138 2.26 -14.43 0.62
N PHE A 139 3.32 -13.72 1.01
CA PHE A 139 3.99 -12.80 0.12
C PHE A 139 5.49 -13.02 0.06
N VAL A 140 6.04 -12.84 -1.14
CA VAL A 140 7.40 -12.39 -1.34
C VAL A 140 7.32 -10.93 -1.76
N GLY A 141 7.96 -10.03 -1.00
CA GLY A 141 8.04 -8.61 -1.32
C GLY A 141 9.46 -8.24 -1.72
N SER A 142 9.64 -7.62 -2.87
CA SER A 142 10.95 -7.15 -3.33
C SER A 142 11.01 -5.64 -3.44
N ASP A 143 12.18 -5.07 -3.22
CA ASP A 143 12.47 -3.66 -3.44
C ASP A 143 13.96 -3.48 -3.77
N ILE A 144 14.30 -2.44 -4.53
CA ILE A 144 15.68 -2.05 -4.83
C ILE A 144 16.31 -1.19 -3.73
N ASP A 145 15.49 -0.62 -2.84
CA ASP A 145 15.95 0.24 -1.76
C ASP A 145 16.16 -0.55 -0.46
N PRO A 146 17.41 -0.64 0.04
CA PRO A 146 17.70 -1.34 1.28
C PRO A 146 16.95 -0.80 2.50
N LEU A 147 16.70 0.52 2.56
CA LEU A 147 15.97 1.13 3.67
C LEU A 147 14.49 0.78 3.62
N SER A 148 13.90 0.65 2.42
CA SER A 148 12.54 0.13 2.25
C SER A 148 12.44 -1.28 2.82
N ILE A 149 13.35 -2.18 2.44
CA ILE A 149 13.38 -3.56 2.92
C ILE A 149 13.61 -3.64 4.44
N GLU A 150 14.52 -2.84 4.98
CA GLU A 150 14.77 -2.78 6.42
C GLU A 150 13.52 -2.35 7.20
N ASN A 151 12.86 -1.28 6.75
CA ASN A 151 11.65 -0.79 7.39
C ASN A 151 10.48 -1.78 7.27
N ALA A 152 10.25 -2.36 6.09
CA ALA A 152 9.24 -3.39 5.88
C ALA A 152 9.50 -4.61 6.78
N ARG A 153 10.76 -5.05 6.92
CA ARG A 153 11.15 -6.13 7.83
C ARG A 153 10.83 -5.80 9.28
N LYS A 154 11.07 -4.55 9.70
CA LYS A 154 10.70 -4.07 11.03
C LYS A 154 9.19 -4.15 11.25
N ILE A 155 8.38 -3.74 10.27
CA ILE A 155 6.93 -3.86 10.33
C ILE A 155 6.54 -5.32 10.49
N VAL A 156 7.04 -6.22 9.66
CA VAL A 156 6.73 -7.66 9.74
C VAL A 156 7.11 -8.24 11.10
N THR A 157 8.32 -7.96 11.57
CA THR A 157 8.83 -8.52 12.84
C THR A 157 8.06 -8.02 14.07
N CYS A 158 7.59 -6.77 14.05
CA CYS A 158 6.86 -6.17 15.17
C CYS A 158 5.35 -6.53 15.20
N ASN A 159 4.86 -7.27 14.19
CA ASN A 159 3.46 -7.65 14.08
C ASN A 159 3.30 -9.17 14.00
N PRO A 160 2.91 -9.85 15.10
CA PRO A 160 2.76 -11.30 15.13
C PRO A 160 1.84 -11.86 14.05
N VAL A 161 0.80 -11.14 13.66
CA VAL A 161 -0.12 -11.53 12.59
C VAL A 161 0.59 -11.71 11.25
N LEU A 162 1.71 -11.01 11.01
CA LEU A 162 2.49 -11.09 9.77
C LEU A 162 3.67 -12.08 9.84
N ALA A 163 3.91 -12.69 11.02
CA ALA A 163 5.07 -13.55 11.24
C ALA A 163 5.05 -14.76 10.28
N HIS A 164 6.18 -15.01 9.61
CA HIS A 164 6.36 -16.11 8.64
C HIS A 164 5.42 -16.07 7.41
N LYS A 165 4.73 -14.95 7.18
CA LYS A 165 3.79 -14.79 6.07
C LYS A 165 4.34 -13.93 4.94
N ILE A 166 5.37 -13.15 5.23
CA ILE A 166 5.97 -12.20 4.30
C ILE A 166 7.48 -12.41 4.30
N ASP A 167 8.03 -12.79 3.14
CA ASP A 167 9.46 -12.87 2.88
C ASP A 167 9.89 -11.61 2.11
N LEU A 168 10.93 -10.92 2.61
CA LEU A 168 11.37 -9.64 2.08
C LEU A 168 12.77 -9.75 1.47
N ARG A 169 12.88 -9.44 0.18
CA ARG A 169 14.09 -9.64 -0.64
C ARG A 169 14.57 -8.32 -1.24
N LEU A 170 15.86 -8.04 -1.11
CA LEU A 170 16.49 -6.90 -1.74
C LEU A 170 16.88 -7.25 -3.18
N GLN A 171 16.34 -6.53 -4.15
CA GLN A 171 16.84 -6.56 -5.54
C GLN A 171 18.12 -5.75 -5.63
N LYS A 172 19.22 -6.42 -5.90
CA LYS A 172 20.55 -5.81 -5.93
C LYS A 172 20.90 -5.17 -7.27
N ASP A 173 20.28 -5.62 -8.35
CA ASP A 173 20.44 -5.06 -9.70
C ASP A 173 19.15 -4.32 -10.10
N ASN A 174 19.21 -2.99 -10.11
CA ASN A 174 18.06 -2.14 -10.44
C ASN A 174 17.57 -2.25 -11.90
N ARG A 175 18.29 -2.98 -12.75
CA ARG A 175 17.87 -3.30 -14.13
C ARG A 175 17.04 -4.58 -14.20
N LYS A 176 16.98 -5.34 -13.10
CA LYS A 176 16.30 -6.61 -12.98
C LYS A 176 15.06 -6.48 -12.09
N ILE A 177 14.05 -7.27 -12.41
CA ILE A 177 12.79 -7.31 -11.67
C ILE A 177 12.63 -8.65 -10.97
N PHE A 178 12.71 -9.74 -11.71
CA PHE A 178 12.52 -11.10 -11.20
C PHE A 178 13.84 -11.85 -11.00
N ASP A 179 14.82 -11.64 -11.87
CA ASP A 179 16.12 -12.29 -11.75
C ASP A 179 16.83 -11.89 -10.45
N GLY A 180 17.28 -12.88 -9.70
CA GLY A 180 17.86 -12.68 -8.36
C GLY A 180 16.82 -12.51 -7.23
N ILE A 181 15.51 -12.43 -7.55
CA ILE A 181 14.41 -12.39 -6.58
C ILE A 181 13.69 -13.74 -6.54
N ILE A 182 13.32 -14.30 -7.69
CA ILE A 182 12.60 -15.58 -7.77
C ILE A 182 13.63 -16.72 -7.84
N ALA A 183 13.49 -17.71 -6.96
CA ALA A 183 14.28 -18.93 -7.05
C ALA A 183 13.75 -19.85 -8.18
N PRO A 184 14.60 -20.75 -8.76
CA PRO A 184 14.20 -21.59 -9.90
C PRO A 184 12.95 -22.45 -9.69
N ASP A 185 12.67 -22.84 -8.45
CA ASP A 185 11.54 -23.71 -8.08
C ASP A 185 10.38 -22.94 -7.43
N GLU A 186 10.41 -21.61 -7.49
CA GLU A 186 9.35 -20.79 -6.90
C GLU A 186 8.28 -20.46 -7.92
N TYR A 187 7.02 -20.57 -7.48
CA TYR A 187 5.84 -20.20 -8.25
C TYR A 187 4.98 -19.24 -7.44
N PHE A 188 4.34 -18.32 -8.14
CA PHE A 188 3.41 -17.34 -7.57
C PHE A 188 2.08 -17.43 -8.30
N ASP A 189 1.00 -17.30 -7.56
CA ASP A 189 -0.37 -17.28 -8.13
C ASP A 189 -0.66 -15.93 -8.78
N VAL A 190 -0.03 -14.86 -8.26
CA VAL A 190 -0.15 -13.50 -8.79
C VAL A 190 1.10 -12.68 -8.49
N THR A 191 1.45 -11.82 -9.44
CA THR A 191 2.42 -10.75 -9.25
C THR A 191 1.69 -9.42 -9.23
N ILE A 192 1.93 -8.63 -8.20
CA ILE A 192 1.37 -7.28 -8.04
C ILE A 192 2.49 -6.25 -8.03
N CYS A 193 2.17 -5.05 -8.47
CA CYS A 193 3.10 -3.94 -8.50
C CYS A 193 2.37 -2.60 -8.44
N ASN A 194 2.97 -1.63 -7.81
CA ASN A 194 2.63 -0.23 -8.00
C ASN A 194 3.85 0.49 -8.60
N PRO A 195 3.99 0.48 -9.93
CA PRO A 195 5.21 0.91 -10.58
C PRO A 195 5.47 2.41 -10.40
N PRO A 196 6.73 2.87 -10.54
CA PRO A 196 7.03 4.30 -10.62
C PRO A 196 6.42 4.89 -11.90
N PHE A 197 5.54 5.91 -11.75
CA PHE A 197 4.72 6.42 -12.85
C PHE A 197 5.46 7.39 -13.78
N HIS A 198 6.44 8.13 -13.25
CA HIS A 198 7.09 9.22 -13.99
C HIS A 198 8.40 8.76 -14.64
N SER A 199 8.73 9.37 -15.77
CA SER A 199 9.95 9.09 -16.52
C SER A 199 11.17 9.87 -15.99
N SER A 200 10.93 10.92 -15.21
CA SER A 200 11.97 11.76 -14.60
C SER A 200 11.51 12.39 -13.29
N ARG A 201 12.48 12.91 -12.54
CA ARG A 201 12.21 13.67 -11.32
C ARG A 201 11.40 14.93 -11.58
N GLU A 202 11.73 15.64 -12.66
CA GLU A 202 11.07 16.88 -13.05
C GLU A 202 9.58 16.64 -13.33
N GLU A 203 9.27 15.56 -14.05
CA GLU A 203 7.89 15.16 -14.33
C GLU A 203 7.12 14.80 -13.04
N ALA A 204 7.75 14.12 -12.10
CA ALA A 204 7.16 13.80 -10.81
C ALA A 204 6.87 15.06 -9.97
N GLU A 205 7.77 16.04 -9.99
CA GLU A 205 7.60 17.33 -9.31
C GLU A 205 6.46 18.15 -9.96
N ASP A 206 6.38 18.20 -11.28
CA ASP A 206 5.31 18.88 -12.03
C ASP A 206 3.93 18.23 -11.81
N GLY A 207 3.86 16.92 -11.82
CA GLY A 207 2.63 16.17 -11.52
C GLY A 207 2.10 16.49 -10.11
N THR A 208 3.00 16.62 -9.15
CA THR A 208 2.67 16.99 -7.77
C THR A 208 2.17 18.44 -7.68
N LEU A 209 2.81 19.37 -8.39
CA LEU A 209 2.40 20.79 -8.46
C LEU A 209 0.99 20.93 -9.04
N ARG A 210 0.68 20.21 -10.12
CA ARG A 210 -0.65 20.22 -10.75
C ARG A 210 -1.73 19.71 -9.80
N LYS A 211 -1.49 18.58 -9.10
CA LYS A 211 -2.43 18.03 -8.11
C LYS A 211 -2.67 19.01 -6.95
N LEU A 212 -1.62 19.64 -6.41
CA LEU A 212 -1.74 20.60 -5.33
C LEU A 212 -2.46 21.88 -5.76
N SER A 213 -2.20 22.38 -6.97
CA SER A 213 -2.87 23.56 -7.53
C SER A 213 -4.34 23.27 -7.76
N SER A 214 -4.70 22.11 -8.29
CA SER A 214 -6.10 21.68 -8.49
C SER A 214 -6.86 21.55 -7.17
N LEU A 215 -6.22 21.03 -6.11
CA LEU A 215 -6.85 20.87 -4.80
C LEU A 215 -7.03 22.19 -4.03
N LYS A 216 -6.15 23.18 -4.26
CA LYS A 216 -6.20 24.46 -3.56
C LYS A 216 -6.94 25.56 -4.34
N GLY A 217 -7.23 25.35 -5.62
CA GLY A 217 -7.78 26.40 -6.50
C GLY A 217 -6.82 27.57 -6.75
N GLU A 218 -5.54 27.47 -6.37
CA GLU A 218 -4.53 28.50 -6.50
C GLU A 218 -3.24 27.90 -7.07
N THR A 219 -2.47 28.72 -7.81
CA THR A 219 -1.17 28.28 -8.38
C THR A 219 -0.12 28.12 -7.28
N VAL A 220 0.31 26.90 -7.01
CA VAL A 220 1.34 26.59 -6.00
C VAL A 220 2.72 26.62 -6.65
N LYS A 221 3.57 27.54 -6.22
CA LYS A 221 4.93 27.77 -6.78
C LYS A 221 6.02 26.82 -6.23
N LYS A 222 5.74 26.09 -5.16
CA LYS A 222 6.66 25.08 -4.57
C LYS A 222 5.86 23.92 -4.02
N ALA A 223 6.06 22.74 -4.60
CA ALA A 223 5.49 21.52 -4.04
C ALA A 223 6.31 21.08 -2.83
N LYS A 224 5.66 21.01 -1.67
CA LYS A 224 6.09 20.12 -0.61
C LYS A 224 5.24 18.88 -0.75
N LEU A 225 5.84 17.78 -1.18
CA LEU A 225 5.17 16.48 -1.34
C LEU A 225 4.46 16.12 -0.04
N ASN A 226 3.13 16.13 -0.05
CA ASN A 226 2.32 15.85 1.15
C ASN A 226 2.27 14.36 1.48
N PHE A 227 2.54 13.50 0.49
CA PHE A 227 2.50 12.03 0.65
C PHE A 227 3.90 11.40 0.71
N GLY A 228 4.98 12.19 0.66
CA GLY A 228 6.34 11.66 0.58
C GLY A 228 6.60 10.97 -0.75
N GLY A 229 7.67 10.25 -0.83
CA GLY A 229 8.15 9.46 -1.96
C GLY A 229 9.60 9.75 -2.25
N ASN A 230 10.44 8.70 -2.24
CA ASN A 230 11.82 8.80 -2.71
C ASN A 230 11.84 8.77 -4.24
N ALA A 231 12.98 9.14 -4.83
CA ALA A 231 13.17 9.11 -6.27
C ALA A 231 12.74 7.77 -6.89
N ASN A 232 13.15 6.66 -6.28
CA ASN A 232 12.86 5.30 -6.76
C ASN A 232 11.38 4.89 -6.67
N GLU A 233 10.59 5.54 -5.80
CA GLU A 233 9.15 5.25 -5.68
C GLU A 233 8.30 6.04 -6.68
N LEU A 234 8.84 7.14 -7.22
CA LEU A 234 8.07 8.08 -8.02
C LEU A 234 8.41 8.04 -9.50
N TRP A 235 9.66 7.75 -9.86
CA TRP A 235 10.10 7.75 -11.24
C TRP A 235 11.19 6.70 -11.51
N CYS A 236 11.25 6.23 -12.75
CA CYS A 236 12.33 5.42 -13.28
C CYS A 236 12.67 5.86 -14.72
N GLU A 237 13.84 5.49 -15.21
CA GLU A 237 14.23 5.78 -16.58
C GLU A 237 13.25 5.14 -17.58
N GLY A 238 12.62 5.98 -18.42
CA GLY A 238 11.59 5.58 -19.39
C GLY A 238 10.20 5.38 -18.78
N GLY A 239 10.01 5.66 -17.50
CA GLY A 239 8.71 5.69 -16.81
C GLY A 239 8.02 4.33 -16.71
N GLU A 240 6.73 4.37 -16.37
CA GLU A 240 5.89 3.19 -16.17
C GLU A 240 5.92 2.22 -17.37
N LEU A 241 5.85 2.74 -18.58
CA LEU A 241 5.84 1.90 -19.80
C LEU A 241 7.10 1.04 -19.88
N ARG A 242 8.29 1.64 -19.70
CA ARG A 242 9.54 0.91 -19.74
C ARG A 242 9.66 -0.12 -18.62
N PHE A 243 9.21 0.25 -17.44
CA PHE A 243 9.16 -0.65 -16.29
C PHE A 243 8.32 -1.90 -16.59
N LEU A 244 7.10 -1.72 -17.13
CA LEU A 244 6.21 -2.82 -17.46
C LEU A 244 6.75 -3.69 -18.62
N LEU A 245 7.37 -3.08 -19.64
CA LEU A 245 8.02 -3.82 -20.71
C LEU A 245 9.19 -4.68 -20.20
N ASN A 246 9.99 -4.16 -19.29
CA ASN A 246 11.07 -4.93 -18.66
C ASN A 246 10.49 -6.09 -17.83
N MET A 247 9.41 -5.85 -17.07
CA MET A 247 8.72 -6.88 -16.31
C MET A 247 8.22 -8.03 -17.21
N ILE A 248 7.58 -7.69 -18.33
CA ILE A 248 7.09 -8.68 -19.29
C ILE A 248 8.24 -9.44 -19.97
N SER A 249 9.36 -8.77 -20.24
CA SER A 249 10.49 -9.41 -20.92
C SER A 249 11.30 -10.36 -20.02
N GLU A 250 11.19 -10.22 -18.69
CA GLU A 250 11.83 -11.13 -17.74
C GLU A 250 10.90 -12.27 -17.27
N SER A 251 9.58 -12.14 -17.48
CA SER A 251 8.59 -13.17 -17.12
C SER A 251 8.57 -14.29 -18.16
#